data_4b073665b78472c34a22b71a0d3d4b75
#
_entry.id   4b073665b78472c34a22b71a0d3d4b75
#
_cell.length_a   1.000
_cell.length_b   1.000
_cell.length_c   1.000
_cell.angle_alpha   90.00
_cell.angle_beta   90.00
_cell.angle_gamma   90.00
#
_symmetry.space_group_name_H-M   'P 1'
#
loop_
_entity.id
_entity.type
_entity.pdbx_description
1 polymer ?
#
loop_
_entity_poly.entity_id
_entity_poly.type
_entity_poly.pdbx_seq_one_letter_code
_entity_poly.pdbx_strand_id
1 'polypeptide(L)'
;MTRLWDKGLPLDERVLRYTAGEDHLLDARLVPYDVRGSIAHAGMLAETNLISDTDFKAIRDGLNELAGSFAAGDWSISLEDEDVHTALESRLTQAIGDAGARLHLGRSRNDQVLTALRLYLRDAADELAGRVAGLRESINALAGRQGDVVLPGYTHMQHAMPSSVELWCGGFDEAFADAIEGIATARRRINKNPLGSAAGYGTPGLPIDRDMTTGSLEFATTQEPVTAAQLSRGKAESGLLFEITLLLQDVGRMAADLLLFY
;
A
#
# COMPACT_ATOMS: atom_id res chain seq x y z
N MET A 1 -18.02 -10.01 20.67
CA MET A 1 -17.38 -10.54 19.43
C MET A 1 -16.15 -11.31 19.83
N THR A 2 -16.00 -12.53 19.35
CA THR A 2 -14.82 -13.35 19.64
C THR A 2 -13.73 -13.00 18.62
N ARG A 3 -12.62 -12.44 19.07
CA ARG A 3 -11.43 -12.25 18.25
C ARG A 3 -10.86 -13.61 17.88
N LEU A 4 -10.16 -13.75 16.76
CA LEU A 4 -9.59 -15.03 16.29
C LEU A 4 -8.71 -15.72 17.34
N TRP A 5 -8.11 -14.97 18.25
CA TRP A 5 -7.25 -15.46 19.34
C TRP A 5 -7.91 -15.41 20.73
N ASP A 6 -9.17 -14.96 20.81
CA ASP A 6 -9.91 -14.83 22.07
C ASP A 6 -10.19 -16.21 22.69
N LYS A 7 -9.73 -16.38 23.91
CA LYS A 7 -9.95 -17.59 24.72
C LYS A 7 -11.08 -17.42 25.76
N GLY A 8 -11.90 -16.37 25.61
CA GLY A 8 -13.02 -16.09 26.52
C GLY A 8 -12.59 -15.49 27.87
N LEU A 9 -11.36 -15.01 27.99
CA LEU A 9 -10.88 -14.27 29.17
C LEU A 9 -11.01 -12.76 28.95
N PRO A 10 -11.36 -11.98 29.96
CA PRO A 10 -11.38 -10.53 29.84
C PRO A 10 -9.99 -10.00 29.51
N LEU A 11 -9.89 -9.22 28.43
CA LEU A 11 -8.64 -8.60 28.01
C LEU A 11 -8.36 -7.35 28.86
N ASP A 12 -7.15 -7.24 29.41
CA ASP A 12 -6.70 -6.00 30.07
C ASP A 12 -6.60 -4.89 29.03
N GLU A 13 -7.26 -3.76 29.28
CA GLU A 13 -7.28 -2.60 28.37
C GLU A 13 -5.88 -2.07 28.04
N ARG A 14 -4.94 -2.15 28.98
CA ARG A 14 -3.55 -1.74 28.77
C ARG A 14 -2.82 -2.65 27.78
N VAL A 15 -3.11 -3.96 27.85
CA VAL A 15 -2.58 -4.94 26.89
C VAL A 15 -3.16 -4.67 25.51
N LEU A 16 -4.48 -4.42 25.43
CA LEU A 16 -5.13 -4.08 24.16
C LEU A 16 -4.51 -2.83 23.52
N ARG A 17 -4.37 -1.74 24.28
CA ARG A 17 -3.74 -0.51 23.78
C ARG A 17 -2.29 -0.72 23.36
N TYR A 18 -1.54 -1.57 24.06
CA TYR A 18 -0.16 -1.87 23.68
C TYR A 18 -0.06 -2.71 22.42
N THR A 19 -0.93 -3.71 22.24
CA THR A 19 -0.89 -4.61 21.09
C THR A 19 -1.49 -3.99 19.83
N ALA A 20 -2.60 -3.23 19.94
CA ALA A 20 -3.22 -2.55 18.82
C ALA A 20 -2.45 -1.29 18.38
N GLY A 21 -1.74 -0.65 19.32
CA GLY A 21 -0.99 0.58 19.01
C GLY A 21 -1.85 1.62 18.31
N GLU A 22 -1.38 2.12 17.17
CA GLU A 22 -2.09 3.07 16.30
C GLU A 22 -2.72 2.40 15.06
N ASP A 23 -2.72 1.06 14.98
CA ASP A 23 -3.19 0.34 13.79
C ASP A 23 -4.63 0.69 13.44
N HIS A 24 -5.53 0.82 14.43
CA HIS A 24 -6.91 1.24 14.22
C HIS A 24 -7.06 2.62 13.55
N LEU A 25 -6.06 3.51 13.65
CA LEU A 25 -6.04 4.82 13.00
C LEU A 25 -5.37 4.74 11.61
N LEU A 26 -4.25 4.04 11.52
CA LEU A 26 -3.44 3.95 10.30
C LEU A 26 -4.10 3.07 9.24
N ASP A 27 -4.73 2.00 9.66
CA ASP A 27 -5.39 1.00 8.82
C ASP A 27 -6.65 1.53 8.13
N ALA A 28 -7.18 2.68 8.54
CA ALA A 28 -8.26 3.35 7.83
C ALA A 28 -7.95 3.50 6.32
N ARG A 29 -6.68 3.66 5.96
CA ARG A 29 -6.22 3.73 4.56
C ARG A 29 -6.28 2.39 3.85
N LEU A 30 -6.28 1.28 4.57
CA LEU A 30 -6.27 -0.07 4.01
C LEU A 30 -7.67 -0.64 3.74
N VAL A 31 -8.74 -0.01 4.25
CA VAL A 31 -10.12 -0.49 4.05
C VAL A 31 -10.44 -0.82 2.59
N PRO A 32 -10.24 0.09 1.61
CA PRO A 32 -10.56 -0.21 0.22
C PRO A 32 -9.70 -1.33 -0.38
N TYR A 33 -8.48 -1.50 0.11
CA TYR A 33 -7.55 -2.52 -0.38
C TYR A 33 -7.83 -3.90 0.21
N ASP A 34 -8.22 -3.98 1.48
CA ASP A 34 -8.64 -5.26 2.07
C ASP A 34 -9.99 -5.72 1.47
N VAL A 35 -10.91 -4.81 1.21
CA VAL A 35 -12.17 -5.12 0.49
C VAL A 35 -11.85 -5.70 -0.89
N ARG A 36 -10.96 -5.08 -1.69
CA ARG A 36 -10.54 -5.59 -3.00
C ARG A 36 -9.90 -6.98 -2.90
N GLY A 37 -8.95 -7.15 -1.97
CA GLY A 37 -8.28 -8.42 -1.73
C GLY A 37 -9.26 -9.52 -1.30
N SER A 38 -10.21 -9.19 -0.43
CA SER A 38 -11.22 -10.11 0.09
C SER A 38 -12.23 -10.50 -0.98
N ILE A 39 -12.68 -9.59 -1.84
CA ILE A 39 -13.56 -9.91 -2.97
C ILE A 39 -12.86 -10.84 -3.98
N ALA A 40 -11.58 -10.56 -4.31
CA ALA A 40 -10.81 -11.41 -5.21
C ALA A 40 -10.63 -12.82 -4.64
N HIS A 41 -10.36 -12.91 -3.34
CA HIS A 41 -10.25 -14.20 -2.63
C HIS A 41 -11.57 -14.97 -2.66
N ALA A 42 -12.69 -14.33 -2.31
CA ALA A 42 -14.01 -14.94 -2.33
C ALA A 42 -14.41 -15.42 -3.74
N GLY A 43 -14.08 -14.63 -4.78
CA GLY A 43 -14.30 -15.02 -6.16
C GLY A 43 -13.52 -16.27 -6.55
N MET A 44 -12.26 -16.37 -6.16
CA MET A 44 -11.45 -17.55 -6.35
C MET A 44 -12.03 -18.77 -5.60
N LEU A 45 -12.50 -18.59 -4.35
CA LEU A 45 -13.13 -19.68 -3.59
C LEU A 45 -14.39 -20.20 -4.27
N ALA A 46 -15.20 -19.33 -4.89
CA ALA A 46 -16.39 -19.75 -5.62
C ALA A 46 -16.03 -20.53 -6.90
N GLU A 47 -15.12 -20.03 -7.72
CA GLU A 47 -14.67 -20.68 -8.95
C GLU A 47 -14.02 -22.04 -8.69
N THR A 48 -13.37 -22.20 -7.55
CA THR A 48 -12.79 -23.47 -7.12
C THR A 48 -13.78 -24.38 -6.36
N ASN A 49 -15.07 -23.99 -6.28
CA ASN A 49 -16.14 -24.69 -5.59
C ASN A 49 -15.91 -24.90 -4.08
N LEU A 50 -15.14 -24.03 -3.44
CA LEU A 50 -14.93 -24.02 -1.98
C LEU A 50 -16.04 -23.29 -1.23
N ILE A 51 -16.71 -22.35 -1.89
CA ILE A 51 -17.95 -21.71 -1.42
C ILE A 51 -18.97 -21.71 -2.56
N SER A 52 -20.25 -21.46 -2.25
CA SER A 52 -21.29 -21.33 -3.27
C SER A 52 -21.26 -19.95 -3.94
N ASP A 53 -21.81 -19.86 -5.18
CA ASP A 53 -22.04 -18.56 -5.86
C ASP A 53 -22.93 -17.63 -5.03
N THR A 54 -23.86 -18.18 -4.27
CA THR A 54 -24.71 -17.40 -3.37
C THR A 54 -23.92 -16.79 -2.24
N ASP A 55 -23.00 -17.56 -1.61
CA ASP A 55 -22.10 -17.03 -0.58
C ASP A 55 -21.18 -15.95 -1.17
N PHE A 56 -20.58 -16.19 -2.34
CA PHE A 56 -19.73 -15.21 -3.01
C PHE A 56 -20.47 -13.91 -3.27
N LYS A 57 -21.70 -13.99 -3.81
CA LYS A 57 -22.51 -12.80 -4.08
C LYS A 57 -22.79 -12.03 -2.78
N ALA A 58 -23.18 -12.72 -1.71
CA ALA A 58 -23.45 -12.10 -0.42
C ALA A 58 -22.18 -11.43 0.15
N ILE A 59 -21.02 -12.10 0.09
CA ILE A 59 -19.74 -11.55 0.54
C ILE A 59 -19.35 -10.31 -0.26
N ARG A 60 -19.39 -10.38 -1.59
CA ARG A 60 -19.06 -9.25 -2.47
C ARG A 60 -19.94 -8.04 -2.21
N ASP A 61 -21.26 -8.25 -2.17
CA ASP A 61 -22.23 -7.18 -2.00
C ASP A 61 -22.10 -6.57 -0.60
N GLY A 62 -21.94 -7.39 0.45
CA GLY A 62 -21.70 -6.93 1.82
C GLY A 62 -20.38 -6.16 2.00
N LEU A 63 -19.31 -6.60 1.37
CA LEU A 63 -18.04 -5.88 1.41
C LEU A 63 -18.11 -4.53 0.69
N ASN A 64 -18.80 -4.46 -0.45
CA ASN A 64 -19.00 -3.20 -1.17
C ASN A 64 -19.88 -2.23 -0.36
N GLU A 65 -20.90 -2.70 0.33
CA GLU A 65 -21.73 -1.89 1.23
C GLU A 65 -20.89 -1.34 2.39
N LEU A 66 -20.05 -2.19 3.03
CA LEU A 66 -19.15 -1.76 4.10
C LEU A 66 -18.13 -0.73 3.62
N ALA A 67 -17.57 -0.88 2.43
CA ALA A 67 -16.66 0.11 1.86
C ALA A 67 -17.38 1.44 1.59
N GLY A 68 -18.60 1.40 1.04
CA GLY A 68 -19.41 2.59 0.78
C GLY A 68 -19.78 3.35 2.06
N SER A 69 -20.24 2.65 3.09
CA SER A 69 -20.59 3.24 4.40
C SER A 69 -19.35 3.76 5.13
N PHE A 70 -18.18 3.09 5.00
CA PHE A 70 -16.91 3.63 5.52
C PHE A 70 -16.52 4.94 4.84
N ALA A 71 -16.62 5.00 3.51
CA ALA A 71 -16.32 6.21 2.75
C ALA A 71 -17.30 7.37 3.06
N ALA A 72 -18.53 7.05 3.44
CA ALA A 72 -19.53 8.02 3.91
C ALA A 72 -19.27 8.50 5.35
N GLY A 73 -18.39 7.83 6.10
CA GLY A 73 -18.08 8.15 7.51
C GLY A 73 -19.06 7.54 8.52
N ASP A 74 -19.86 6.57 8.10
CA ASP A 74 -20.89 5.93 8.96
C ASP A 74 -20.27 5.02 10.03
N TRP A 75 -19.03 4.57 9.83
CA TRP A 75 -18.27 3.79 10.80
C TRP A 75 -16.76 4.05 10.67
N SER A 76 -16.04 3.72 11.74
CA SER A 76 -14.58 3.77 11.82
C SER A 76 -14.04 2.50 12.47
N ILE A 77 -12.74 2.25 12.31
CA ILE A 77 -12.06 1.16 13.02
C ILE A 77 -11.87 1.61 14.46
N SER A 78 -12.37 0.83 15.42
CA SER A 78 -12.24 1.11 16.85
C SER A 78 -11.00 0.42 17.44
N LEU A 79 -10.58 0.84 18.62
CA LEU A 79 -9.50 0.16 19.36
C LEU A 79 -9.85 -1.31 19.64
N GLU A 80 -11.14 -1.61 19.84
CA GLU A 80 -11.66 -2.97 20.08
C GLU A 80 -11.59 -3.84 18.83
N ASP A 81 -11.63 -3.23 17.64
CA ASP A 81 -11.43 -3.94 16.37
C ASP A 81 -9.95 -4.33 16.17
N GLU A 82 -9.01 -3.62 16.79
CA GLU A 82 -7.55 -3.73 16.66
C GLU A 82 -7.03 -3.28 15.28
N ASP A 83 -7.53 -3.89 14.20
CA ASP A 83 -7.11 -3.65 12.82
C ASP A 83 -8.29 -3.62 11.83
N VAL A 84 -8.02 -3.22 10.60
CA VAL A 84 -9.00 -3.16 9.50
C VAL A 84 -9.60 -4.54 9.19
N HIS A 85 -8.80 -5.58 9.28
CA HIS A 85 -9.16 -6.92 8.88
C HIS A 85 -10.21 -7.51 9.83
N THR A 86 -10.01 -7.35 11.14
CA THR A 86 -10.96 -7.72 12.18
C THR A 86 -12.24 -6.88 12.06
N ALA A 87 -12.10 -5.58 11.80
CA ALA A 87 -13.23 -4.67 11.64
C ALA A 87 -14.15 -5.11 10.49
N LEU A 88 -13.58 -5.41 9.32
CA LEU A 88 -14.34 -5.84 8.14
C LEU A 88 -14.97 -7.23 8.33
N GLU A 89 -14.20 -8.21 8.79
CA GLU A 89 -14.68 -9.59 8.99
C GLU A 89 -15.82 -9.66 10.01
N SER A 90 -15.69 -8.90 11.12
CA SER A 90 -16.73 -8.85 12.16
C SER A 90 -18.03 -8.22 11.65
N ARG A 91 -17.92 -7.07 10.96
CA ARG A 91 -19.10 -6.37 10.40
C ARG A 91 -19.75 -7.17 9.29
N LEU A 92 -18.95 -7.77 8.41
CA LEU A 92 -19.46 -8.63 7.34
C LEU A 92 -20.21 -9.83 7.92
N THR A 93 -19.63 -10.53 8.90
CA THR A 93 -20.28 -11.68 9.54
C THR A 93 -21.57 -11.29 10.27
N GLN A 94 -21.62 -10.11 10.87
CA GLN A 94 -22.86 -9.58 11.47
C GLN A 94 -23.95 -9.31 10.42
N ALA A 95 -23.55 -8.80 9.25
CA ALA A 95 -24.49 -8.43 8.20
C ALA A 95 -25.05 -9.65 7.43
N ILE A 96 -24.19 -10.64 7.12
CA ILE A 96 -24.54 -11.76 6.24
C ILE A 96 -24.41 -13.15 6.87
N GLY A 97 -24.11 -13.23 8.18
CA GLY A 97 -24.06 -14.49 8.94
C GLY A 97 -22.94 -15.44 8.49
N ASP A 98 -23.24 -16.73 8.39
CA ASP A 98 -22.26 -17.80 8.10
C ASP A 98 -21.51 -17.62 6.78
N ALA A 99 -22.12 -16.97 5.79
CA ALA A 99 -21.43 -16.65 4.54
C ALA A 99 -20.21 -15.75 4.78
N GLY A 100 -20.34 -14.75 5.67
CA GLY A 100 -19.22 -13.87 6.05
C GLY A 100 -18.07 -14.61 6.72
N ALA A 101 -18.37 -15.58 7.59
CA ALA A 101 -17.37 -16.41 8.25
C ALA A 101 -16.55 -17.27 7.28
N ARG A 102 -17.16 -17.66 6.13
CA ARG A 102 -16.46 -18.46 5.09
C ARG A 102 -15.40 -17.69 4.32
N LEU A 103 -15.40 -16.37 4.38
CA LEU A 103 -14.41 -15.53 3.71
C LEU A 103 -12.96 -15.87 4.12
N HIS A 104 -12.75 -16.37 5.33
CA HIS A 104 -11.40 -16.71 5.84
C HIS A 104 -10.91 -18.11 5.40
N LEU A 105 -11.71 -18.87 4.65
CA LEU A 105 -11.33 -20.21 4.20
C LEU A 105 -10.06 -20.18 3.33
N GLY A 106 -9.07 -20.99 3.69
CA GLY A 106 -7.81 -21.08 2.95
C GLY A 106 -6.89 -19.86 3.02
N ARG A 107 -7.21 -18.88 3.88
CA ARG A 107 -6.47 -17.64 4.07
C ARG A 107 -5.88 -17.54 5.48
N SER A 108 -4.83 -16.78 5.63
CA SER A 108 -4.30 -16.36 6.92
C SER A 108 -4.34 -14.83 7.01
N ARG A 109 -4.38 -14.30 8.24
CA ARG A 109 -4.16 -12.87 8.48
C ARG A 109 -2.85 -12.39 7.82
N ASN A 110 -1.82 -13.25 7.76
CA ASN A 110 -0.53 -12.89 7.19
C ASN A 110 -0.59 -12.53 5.71
N ASP A 111 -1.23 -13.33 4.87
CA ASP A 111 -1.34 -13.03 3.43
C ASP A 111 -2.42 -12.00 3.12
N GLN A 112 -3.46 -11.91 3.93
CA GLN A 112 -4.48 -10.86 3.86
C GLN A 112 -3.86 -9.47 4.06
N VAL A 113 -3.18 -9.26 5.20
CA VAL A 113 -2.48 -7.99 5.52
C VAL A 113 -1.49 -7.62 4.43
N LEU A 114 -0.65 -8.58 4.01
CA LEU A 114 0.36 -8.29 3.01
C LEU A 114 -0.24 -7.94 1.65
N THR A 115 -1.38 -8.53 1.28
CA THR A 115 -2.09 -8.21 0.04
C THR A 115 -2.63 -6.78 0.07
N ALA A 116 -3.35 -6.41 1.13
CA ALA A 116 -3.89 -5.06 1.29
C ALA A 116 -2.77 -4.01 1.28
N LEU A 117 -1.68 -4.25 2.03
CA LEU A 117 -0.52 -3.37 2.08
C LEU A 117 0.14 -3.21 0.70
N ARG A 118 0.33 -4.29 -0.06
CA ARG A 118 0.95 -4.20 -1.40
C ARG A 118 0.09 -3.46 -2.40
N LEU A 119 -1.23 -3.65 -2.37
CA LEU A 119 -2.14 -2.90 -3.20
C LEU A 119 -2.05 -1.40 -2.87
N TYR A 120 -2.10 -1.04 -1.59
CA TYR A 120 -1.92 0.34 -1.13
C TYR A 120 -0.58 0.94 -1.56
N LEU A 121 0.54 0.24 -1.30
CA LEU A 121 1.87 0.75 -1.64
C LEU A 121 2.11 0.86 -3.14
N ARG A 122 1.47 0.01 -3.95
CA ARG A 122 1.51 0.11 -5.40
C ARG A 122 0.87 1.41 -5.87
N ASP A 123 -0.33 1.71 -5.37
CA ASP A 123 -1.06 2.92 -5.73
C ASP A 123 -0.36 4.17 -5.19
N ALA A 124 0.19 4.11 -3.96
CA ALA A 124 0.97 5.20 -3.37
C ALA A 124 2.27 5.48 -4.14
N ALA A 125 2.95 4.44 -4.65
CA ALA A 125 4.15 4.61 -5.48
C ALA A 125 3.80 5.28 -6.83
N ASP A 126 2.68 4.90 -7.45
CA ASP A 126 2.21 5.51 -8.69
C ASP A 126 1.82 6.99 -8.47
N GLU A 127 1.12 7.29 -7.39
CA GLU A 127 0.78 8.66 -7.03
C GLU A 127 2.03 9.50 -6.78
N LEU A 128 3.00 8.97 -6.03
CA LEU A 128 4.26 9.67 -5.74
C LEU A 128 5.03 9.96 -7.03
N ALA A 129 5.19 8.96 -7.91
CA ALA A 129 5.86 9.15 -9.18
C ALA A 129 5.17 10.23 -10.03
N GLY A 130 3.83 10.25 -10.05
CA GLY A 130 3.05 11.28 -10.73
C GLY A 130 3.28 12.68 -10.15
N ARG A 131 3.39 12.82 -8.83
CA ARG A 131 3.69 14.10 -8.16
C ARG A 131 5.11 14.59 -8.50
N VAL A 132 6.09 13.69 -8.54
CA VAL A 132 7.47 14.02 -8.93
C VAL A 132 7.53 14.43 -10.40
N ALA A 133 6.79 13.77 -11.29
CA ALA A 133 6.67 14.18 -12.69
C ALA A 133 6.09 15.60 -12.83
N GLY A 134 5.04 15.94 -12.08
CA GLY A 134 4.48 17.29 -12.05
C GLY A 134 5.47 18.34 -11.50
N LEU A 135 6.33 17.97 -10.55
CA LEU A 135 7.41 18.84 -10.08
C LEU A 135 8.44 19.08 -11.20
N ARG A 136 8.85 18.05 -11.94
CA ARG A 136 9.72 18.17 -13.12
C ARG A 136 9.13 19.10 -14.17
N GLU A 137 7.86 18.96 -14.50
CA GLU A 137 7.17 19.86 -15.43
C GLU A 137 7.24 21.32 -14.97
N SER A 138 7.06 21.57 -13.68
CA SER A 138 7.11 22.91 -13.07
C SER A 138 8.51 23.53 -13.16
N ILE A 139 9.56 22.71 -12.92
CA ILE A 139 10.97 23.13 -13.01
C ILE A 139 11.33 23.41 -14.46
N ASN A 140 10.95 22.56 -15.38
CA ASN A 140 11.19 22.75 -16.82
C ASN A 140 10.44 23.98 -17.36
N ALA A 141 9.23 24.26 -16.88
CA ALA A 141 8.51 25.48 -17.22
C ALA A 141 9.20 26.74 -16.68
N LEU A 142 9.85 26.67 -15.50
CA LEU A 142 10.68 27.76 -14.97
C LEU A 142 11.91 27.99 -15.86
N ALA A 143 12.63 26.91 -16.23
CA ALA A 143 13.76 26.98 -17.13
C ALA A 143 13.36 27.61 -18.47
N GLY A 144 12.22 27.23 -19.06
CA GLY A 144 11.71 27.81 -20.31
C GLY A 144 11.38 29.30 -20.23
N ARG A 145 10.99 29.81 -19.04
CA ARG A 145 10.65 31.24 -18.87
C ARG A 145 11.84 32.10 -18.45
N GLN A 146 12.78 31.55 -17.71
CA GLN A 146 13.83 32.31 -17.02
C GLN A 146 15.23 31.69 -17.21
N GLY A 147 15.40 30.75 -18.13
CA GLY A 147 16.65 29.99 -18.31
C GLY A 147 17.89 30.84 -18.50
N ASP A 148 17.77 31.94 -19.24
CA ASP A 148 18.86 32.86 -19.55
C ASP A 148 19.30 33.75 -18.36
N VAL A 149 18.54 33.73 -17.25
CA VAL A 149 18.89 34.50 -16.08
C VAL A 149 20.16 33.90 -15.43
N VAL A 150 21.20 34.73 -15.34
CA VAL A 150 22.47 34.36 -14.73
C VAL A 150 22.33 34.30 -13.22
N LEU A 151 22.76 33.18 -12.64
CA LEU A 151 22.84 32.94 -11.20
C LEU A 151 24.30 32.84 -10.77
N PRO A 152 24.66 33.33 -9.58
CA PRO A 152 25.96 32.99 -8.99
C PRO A 152 25.99 31.52 -8.60
N GLY A 153 26.97 30.77 -9.06
CA GLY A 153 27.27 29.46 -8.50
C GLY A 153 27.97 29.63 -7.16
N TYR A 154 27.70 28.71 -6.23
CA TYR A 154 28.33 28.69 -4.90
C TYR A 154 29.06 27.38 -4.66
N THR A 155 30.25 27.46 -4.05
CA THR A 155 30.91 26.33 -3.42
C THR A 155 31.41 26.77 -2.05
N HIS A 156 31.27 25.92 -1.02
CA HIS A 156 31.67 26.27 0.35
C HIS A 156 31.09 27.61 0.85
N MET A 157 29.86 27.93 0.45
CA MET A 157 29.17 29.20 0.74
C MET A 157 29.91 30.45 0.19
N GLN A 158 30.77 30.28 -0.80
CA GLN A 158 31.50 31.34 -1.50
C GLN A 158 31.05 31.41 -2.95
N HIS A 159 31.05 32.63 -3.52
CA HIS A 159 30.83 32.83 -4.95
C HIS A 159 31.86 32.05 -5.75
N ALA A 160 31.39 31.32 -6.75
CA ALA A 160 32.23 30.49 -7.62
C ALA A 160 31.98 30.89 -9.09
N MET A 161 31.74 29.91 -9.96
CA MET A 161 31.51 30.16 -11.38
C MET A 161 30.12 30.73 -11.63
N PRO A 162 29.93 31.52 -12.71
CA PRO A 162 28.59 31.88 -13.18
C PRO A 162 27.77 30.62 -13.53
N SER A 163 26.52 30.62 -13.15
CA SER A 163 25.53 29.61 -13.48
C SER A 163 24.31 30.26 -14.13
N SER A 164 23.25 29.52 -14.38
CA SER A 164 22.00 30.03 -14.88
C SER A 164 20.82 29.27 -14.27
N VAL A 165 19.63 29.86 -14.39
CA VAL A 165 18.38 29.19 -14.01
C VAL A 165 18.20 27.90 -14.79
N GLU A 166 18.58 27.85 -16.06
CA GLU A 166 18.54 26.61 -16.89
C GLU A 166 19.39 25.51 -16.30
N LEU A 167 20.67 25.80 -15.97
CA LEU A 167 21.59 24.82 -15.39
C LEU A 167 21.12 24.32 -14.01
N TRP A 168 20.62 25.25 -13.18
CA TRP A 168 20.07 24.92 -11.88
C TRP A 168 18.84 24.01 -12.00
N CYS A 169 17.87 24.35 -12.83
CA CYS A 169 16.69 23.56 -13.10
C CYS A 169 17.05 22.18 -13.69
N GLY A 170 17.98 22.14 -14.65
CA GLY A 170 18.39 20.90 -15.31
C GLY A 170 19.02 19.90 -14.36
N GLY A 171 19.81 20.38 -13.37
CA GLY A 171 20.39 19.51 -12.34
C GLY A 171 19.33 18.84 -11.46
N PHE A 172 18.28 19.56 -11.08
CA PHE A 172 17.17 18.98 -10.28
C PHE A 172 16.23 18.15 -11.14
N ASP A 173 15.99 18.51 -12.40
CA ASP A 173 15.19 17.68 -13.31
C ASP A 173 15.78 16.28 -13.49
N GLU A 174 17.12 16.20 -13.67
CA GLU A 174 17.85 14.93 -13.73
C GLU A 174 17.70 14.11 -12.45
N ALA A 175 17.91 14.72 -11.28
CA ALA A 175 17.78 14.05 -9.99
C ALA A 175 16.35 13.50 -9.77
N PHE A 176 15.33 14.25 -10.16
CA PHE A 176 13.94 13.81 -10.05
C PHE A 176 13.56 12.75 -11.11
N ALA A 177 14.22 12.75 -12.28
CA ALA A 177 14.07 11.66 -13.24
C ALA A 177 14.58 10.34 -12.67
N ASP A 178 15.77 10.36 -12.08
CA ASP A 178 16.38 9.20 -11.41
C ASP A 178 15.50 8.70 -10.24
N ALA A 179 14.94 9.61 -9.44
CA ALA A 179 14.02 9.26 -8.37
C ALA A 179 12.76 8.52 -8.88
N ILE A 180 12.19 8.91 -10.02
CA ILE A 180 11.05 8.20 -10.63
C ILE A 180 11.45 6.78 -11.03
N GLU A 181 12.64 6.55 -11.57
CA GLU A 181 13.13 5.22 -11.93
C GLU A 181 13.35 4.35 -10.69
N GLY A 182 13.90 4.93 -9.61
CA GLY A 182 14.04 4.28 -8.31
C GLY A 182 12.69 3.82 -7.75
N ILE A 183 11.69 4.72 -7.73
CA ILE A 183 10.32 4.41 -7.29
C ILE A 183 9.70 3.30 -8.15
N ALA A 184 9.85 3.36 -9.48
CA ALA A 184 9.36 2.34 -10.39
C ALA A 184 10.01 0.98 -10.13
N THR A 185 11.28 0.96 -9.76
CA THR A 185 12.02 -0.26 -9.40
C THR A 185 11.50 -0.85 -8.08
N ALA A 186 11.28 -0.03 -7.07
CA ALA A 186 10.66 -0.46 -5.81
C ALA A 186 9.23 -0.99 -6.03
N ARG A 187 8.44 -0.29 -6.84
CA ARG A 187 7.09 -0.70 -7.22
C ARG A 187 7.06 -2.09 -7.88
N ARG A 188 8.00 -2.41 -8.77
CA ARG A 188 8.09 -3.78 -9.37
C ARG A 188 8.29 -4.87 -8.33
N ARG A 189 9.00 -4.59 -7.23
CA ARG A 189 9.17 -5.52 -6.11
C ARG A 189 7.88 -5.73 -5.33
N ILE A 190 7.10 -4.66 -5.15
CA ILE A 190 5.81 -4.64 -4.45
C ILE A 190 4.75 -5.37 -5.29
N ASN A 191 4.77 -5.22 -6.61
CA ASN A 191 3.73 -5.69 -7.53
C ASN A 191 3.77 -7.21 -7.79
N LYS A 192 3.79 -7.99 -6.71
CA LYS A 192 3.75 -9.46 -6.72
C LYS A 192 2.69 -9.95 -5.76
N ASN A 193 1.77 -10.79 -6.24
CA ASN A 193 0.66 -11.31 -5.44
C ASN A 193 1.13 -12.23 -4.31
N PRO A 194 0.89 -11.90 -3.03
CA PRO A 194 1.18 -12.77 -1.90
C PRO A 194 0.00 -13.67 -1.52
N LEU A 195 -1.23 -13.36 -1.97
CA LEU A 195 -2.47 -14.02 -1.54
C LEU A 195 -2.44 -15.52 -1.86
N GLY A 196 -2.97 -16.32 -0.95
CA GLY A 196 -2.91 -17.77 -1.01
C GLY A 196 -1.61 -18.38 -0.47
N SER A 197 -0.67 -17.55 0.03
CA SER A 197 0.49 -18.05 0.77
C SER A 197 0.14 -18.48 2.19
N ALA A 198 -1.03 -18.13 2.66
CA ALA A 198 -1.51 -18.35 4.03
C ALA A 198 -0.47 -17.87 5.06
N ALA A 199 -0.11 -18.68 6.03
CA ALA A 199 0.92 -18.37 7.02
C ALA A 199 2.36 -18.47 6.48
N GLY A 200 2.53 -18.78 5.18
CA GLY A 200 3.84 -18.83 4.53
C GLY A 200 4.13 -20.11 3.75
N TYR A 201 3.29 -21.13 3.85
CA TYR A 201 3.48 -22.43 3.19
C TYR A 201 2.35 -22.80 2.23
N GLY A 202 1.37 -21.91 2.06
CA GLY A 202 0.15 -22.17 1.34
C GLY A 202 -0.78 -23.13 2.09
N THR A 203 -1.78 -23.62 1.36
CA THR A 203 -2.80 -24.57 1.88
C THR A 203 -2.91 -25.76 0.92
N PRO A 204 -1.93 -26.69 0.90
CA PRO A 204 -1.85 -27.74 -0.12
C PRO A 204 -3.05 -28.71 -0.13
N GLY A 205 -3.87 -28.72 0.91
CA GLY A 205 -5.11 -29.51 0.98
C GLY A 205 -6.33 -28.83 0.33
N LEU A 206 -6.21 -27.59 -0.15
CA LEU A 206 -7.27 -26.83 -0.79
C LEU A 206 -6.87 -26.41 -2.21
N PRO A 207 -7.77 -26.39 -3.17
CA PRO A 207 -7.50 -25.98 -4.55
C PRO A 207 -7.47 -24.44 -4.68
N ILE A 208 -6.59 -23.77 -3.93
CA ILE A 208 -6.43 -22.31 -3.98
C ILE A 208 -5.72 -21.94 -5.28
N ASP A 209 -6.40 -21.17 -6.13
CA ASP A 209 -5.84 -20.64 -7.38
C ASP A 209 -5.26 -19.24 -7.18
N ARG A 210 -3.94 -19.18 -7.05
CA ARG A 210 -3.22 -17.91 -6.84
C ARG A 210 -3.08 -17.08 -8.12
N ASP A 211 -3.10 -17.71 -9.28
CA ASP A 211 -3.00 -17.00 -10.55
C ASP A 211 -4.30 -16.28 -10.86
N MET A 212 -5.44 -16.86 -10.51
CA MET A 212 -6.73 -16.20 -10.60
C MET A 212 -6.78 -14.91 -9.74
N THR A 213 -6.33 -14.97 -8.50
CA THR A 213 -6.27 -13.79 -7.64
C THR A 213 -5.22 -12.78 -8.11
N THR A 214 -4.12 -13.24 -8.72
CA THR A 214 -3.11 -12.38 -9.36
C THR A 214 -3.74 -11.55 -10.48
N GLY A 215 -4.51 -12.19 -11.37
CA GLY A 215 -5.24 -11.52 -12.44
C GLY A 215 -6.31 -10.54 -11.92
N SER A 216 -7.14 -10.99 -10.98
CA SER A 216 -8.22 -10.17 -10.41
C SER A 216 -7.72 -8.92 -9.69
N LEU A 217 -6.55 -8.97 -9.08
CA LEU A 217 -5.92 -7.85 -8.35
C LEU A 217 -4.90 -7.07 -9.19
N GLU A 218 -4.73 -7.46 -10.45
CA GLU A 218 -3.81 -6.82 -11.41
C GLU A 218 -2.36 -6.77 -10.91
N PHE A 219 -1.94 -7.81 -10.17
CA PHE A 219 -0.54 -7.97 -9.86
C PHE A 219 0.24 -8.43 -11.09
N ALA A 220 1.47 -7.98 -11.24
CA ALA A 220 2.31 -8.34 -12.37
C ALA A 220 2.65 -9.84 -12.40
N THR A 221 2.80 -10.46 -11.24
CA THR A 221 3.13 -11.87 -11.08
C THR A 221 2.62 -12.43 -9.76
N THR A 222 2.40 -13.73 -9.70
CA THR A 222 2.27 -14.48 -8.45
C THR A 222 3.65 -14.56 -7.78
N GLN A 223 3.72 -14.35 -6.46
CA GLN A 223 5.01 -14.48 -5.76
C GLN A 223 5.33 -15.94 -5.48
N GLU A 224 6.32 -16.45 -6.18
CA GLU A 224 6.79 -17.84 -6.10
C GLU A 224 8.28 -17.93 -5.69
N PRO A 225 8.69 -19.05 -5.02
CA PRO A 225 7.82 -20.06 -4.42
C PRO A 225 6.95 -19.46 -3.30
N VAL A 226 5.89 -20.16 -2.87
CA VAL A 226 4.93 -19.66 -1.89
C VAL A 226 5.58 -19.13 -0.60
N THR A 227 6.67 -19.74 -0.17
CA THR A 227 7.45 -19.33 1.00
C THR A 227 8.12 -17.95 0.83
N ALA A 228 8.36 -17.52 -0.42
CA ALA A 228 8.93 -16.20 -0.69
C ALA A 228 7.98 -15.04 -0.32
N ALA A 229 6.67 -15.28 -0.27
CA ALA A 229 5.69 -14.27 0.08
C ALA A 229 5.97 -13.68 1.47
N GLN A 230 6.04 -14.52 2.50
CA GLN A 230 6.28 -14.05 3.87
C GLN A 230 7.74 -13.61 4.11
N LEU A 231 8.72 -14.24 3.45
CA LEU A 231 10.12 -13.80 3.50
C LEU A 231 10.34 -12.40 2.92
N SER A 232 9.46 -11.92 2.06
CA SER A 232 9.57 -10.60 1.44
C SER A 232 9.04 -9.46 2.30
N ARG A 233 8.33 -9.76 3.40
CA ARG A 233 7.79 -8.72 4.31
C ARG A 233 8.92 -7.86 4.87
N GLY A 234 8.66 -6.55 4.92
CA GLY A 234 9.64 -5.55 5.31
C GLY A 234 10.65 -5.22 4.19
N LYS A 235 11.06 -6.17 3.35
CA LYS A 235 12.06 -5.94 2.30
C LYS A 235 11.53 -5.07 1.15
N ALA A 236 10.32 -5.33 0.68
CA ALA A 236 9.72 -4.56 -0.40
C ALA A 236 9.38 -3.14 0.08
N GLU A 237 8.80 -3.04 1.26
CA GLU A 237 8.42 -1.81 1.93
C GLU A 237 9.64 -0.93 2.22
N SER A 238 10.71 -1.49 2.79
CA SER A 238 11.98 -0.78 3.04
C SER A 238 12.61 -0.28 1.74
N GLY A 239 12.48 -1.03 0.64
CA GLY A 239 12.95 -0.59 -0.66
C GLY A 239 12.25 0.69 -1.13
N LEU A 240 10.93 0.79 -0.98
CA LEU A 240 10.20 2.01 -1.33
C LEU A 240 10.55 3.18 -0.39
N LEU A 241 10.66 2.93 0.91
CA LEU A 241 11.06 3.96 1.89
C LEU A 241 12.48 4.49 1.62
N PHE A 242 13.37 3.64 1.14
CA PHE A 242 14.71 4.06 0.74
C PHE A 242 14.66 5.03 -0.46
N GLU A 243 13.90 4.71 -1.51
CA GLU A 243 13.74 5.60 -2.66
C GLU A 243 13.06 6.94 -2.27
N ILE A 244 12.07 6.90 -1.38
CA ILE A 244 11.47 8.11 -0.82
C ILE A 244 12.51 8.95 -0.07
N THR A 245 13.42 8.33 0.65
CA THR A 245 14.49 9.02 1.38
C THR A 245 15.45 9.74 0.42
N LEU A 246 15.83 9.09 -0.69
CA LEU A 246 16.67 9.72 -1.72
C LEU A 246 15.96 10.91 -2.36
N LEU A 247 14.70 10.73 -2.76
CA LEU A 247 13.88 11.82 -3.28
C LEU A 247 13.82 13.02 -2.32
N LEU A 248 13.58 12.76 -1.03
CA LEU A 248 13.50 13.82 -0.02
C LEU A 248 14.83 14.54 0.19
N GLN A 249 15.97 13.90 -0.04
CA GLN A 249 17.27 14.59 -0.03
C GLN A 249 17.38 15.60 -1.17
N ASP A 250 16.93 15.24 -2.38
CA ASP A 250 16.99 16.16 -3.53
C ASP A 250 15.98 17.31 -3.38
N VAL A 251 14.77 17.03 -2.89
CA VAL A 251 13.80 18.09 -2.53
C VAL A 251 14.38 19.02 -1.46
N GLY A 252 15.06 18.47 -0.45
CA GLY A 252 15.70 19.25 0.61
C GLY A 252 16.83 20.15 0.09
N ARG A 253 17.64 19.64 -0.84
CA ARG A 253 18.70 20.45 -1.51
C ARG A 253 18.09 21.59 -2.33
N MET A 254 17.08 21.29 -3.13
CA MET A 254 16.36 22.32 -3.90
C MET A 254 15.77 23.40 -2.99
N ALA A 255 15.14 23.00 -1.88
CA ALA A 255 14.58 23.94 -0.93
C ALA A 255 15.66 24.82 -0.27
N ALA A 256 16.83 24.24 0.05
CA ALA A 256 17.95 25.00 0.60
C ALA A 256 18.52 26.02 -0.39
N ASP A 257 18.62 25.66 -1.68
CA ASP A 257 19.05 26.59 -2.72
C ASP A 257 18.04 27.74 -2.91
N LEU A 258 16.74 27.43 -2.91
CA LEU A 258 15.69 28.45 -2.99
C LEU A 258 15.76 29.44 -1.82
N LEU A 259 16.08 28.99 -0.61
CA LEU A 259 16.30 29.85 0.55
C LEU A 259 17.58 30.68 0.43
N LEU A 260 18.61 30.16 -0.26
CA LEU A 260 19.85 30.90 -0.49
C LEU A 260 19.68 32.03 -1.52
N PHE A 261 18.84 31.80 -2.55
CA PHE A 261 18.60 32.78 -3.60
C PHE A 261 17.53 33.83 -3.25
N TYR A 262 16.72 33.58 -2.20
CA TYR A 262 15.70 34.50 -1.73
C TYR A 262 16.30 35.65 -0.92
#